data_bc5c4c094e3ca69845ce983a6c9246cf
#
_entry.id   bc5c4c094e3ca69845ce983a6c9246cf
#
_cell.length_a   1.000
_cell.length_b   1.000
_cell.length_c   1.000
_cell.angle_alpha   90.00
_cell.angle_beta   90.00
_cell.angle_gamma   90.00
#
_symmetry.space_group_name_H-M   'P 1'
#
loop_
_entity.id
_entity.type
_entity.pdbx_description
1 polymer ?
#
loop_
_entity_poly.entity_id
_entity_poly.type
_entity_poly.pdbx_seq_one_letter_code
_entity_poly.pdbx_strand_id
1 'polypeptide(L)'
;MWVMQKGKFAYRVLPEFTRKAFVLTETCPTNWIKRNRGNVKKGNLPQTVDVLRLWVDHGQVPVNDTYGYVVYTGKGQPADTLPFQVLRNDTLVQAVRSVDDKLVGVVFYPGNKGLEVDNLSLSASSPCAVLIQKGKGTYKLSVTDACMNPALKEITLVFNGRTVIVPMEQGMLSGKPSVIEIP
;
A
#
# COMPACT_ATOMS: atom_id res chain seq x y z
N MET A 1 -3.69 2.99 -19.05
CA MET A 1 -5.09 2.53 -19.33
C MET A 1 -5.73 2.08 -18.02
N TRP A 2 -6.99 2.47 -17.79
CA TRP A 2 -7.79 2.03 -16.66
C TRP A 2 -8.67 0.84 -17.05
N VAL A 3 -8.76 -0.14 -16.15
CA VAL A 3 -9.71 -1.25 -16.24
C VAL A 3 -10.86 -0.93 -15.28
N MET A 4 -12.05 -0.73 -15.81
CA MET A 4 -13.22 -0.30 -15.03
C MET A 4 -14.20 -1.43 -14.80
N GLN A 5 -14.55 -1.70 -13.57
CA GLN A 5 -15.73 -2.46 -13.23
C GLN A 5 -16.90 -1.48 -13.06
N LYS A 6 -17.84 -1.51 -14.01
CA LYS A 6 -18.94 -0.54 -14.08
C LYS A 6 -19.62 -0.30 -12.75
N GLY A 7 -19.62 0.97 -12.30
CA GLY A 7 -20.29 1.42 -11.08
C GLY A 7 -19.64 0.99 -9.76
N LYS A 8 -18.40 0.43 -9.80
CA LYS A 8 -17.71 -0.04 -8.59
C LYS A 8 -16.31 0.55 -8.46
N PHE A 9 -15.36 -0.05 -9.17
CA PHE A 9 -13.93 0.27 -9.04
C PHE A 9 -13.30 0.46 -10.42
N ALA A 10 -12.20 1.20 -10.45
CA ALA A 10 -11.28 1.19 -11.56
C ALA A 10 -9.89 0.78 -11.09
N TYR A 11 -9.17 0.06 -11.93
CA TYR A 11 -7.82 -0.42 -11.67
C TYR A 11 -6.88 0.10 -12.74
N ARG A 12 -5.72 0.58 -12.33
CA ARG A 12 -4.64 0.94 -13.26
C ARG A 12 -3.38 0.22 -12.82
N VAL A 13 -2.87 -0.64 -13.68
CA VAL A 13 -1.55 -1.23 -13.50
C VAL A 13 -0.50 -0.20 -13.88
N LEU A 14 0.54 -0.09 -13.08
CA LEU A 14 1.67 0.80 -13.28
C LEU A 14 2.72 0.07 -14.14
N PRO A 15 2.88 0.46 -15.42
CA PRO A 15 3.74 -0.30 -16.34
C PRO A 15 5.22 -0.21 -15.99
N GLU A 16 5.64 0.83 -15.29
CA GLU A 16 7.01 1.01 -14.81
C GLU A 16 7.45 -0.04 -13.78
N PHE A 17 6.47 -0.68 -13.10
CA PHE A 17 6.73 -1.71 -12.09
C PHE A 17 6.16 -3.08 -12.46
N THR A 18 5.41 -3.17 -13.56
CA THR A 18 4.66 -4.39 -13.88
C THR A 18 4.93 -4.83 -15.29
N ARG A 19 5.60 -5.95 -15.47
CA ARG A 19 5.97 -6.46 -16.79
C ARG A 19 4.76 -6.92 -17.60
N LYS A 20 3.85 -7.67 -16.99
CA LYS A 20 2.75 -8.30 -17.68
C LYS A 20 1.51 -8.39 -16.81
N ALA A 21 0.42 -7.81 -17.28
CA ALA A 21 -0.87 -7.89 -16.61
C ALA A 21 -1.94 -8.39 -17.60
N PHE A 22 -2.88 -9.15 -17.08
CA PHE A 22 -3.99 -9.71 -17.84
C PHE A 22 -5.32 -9.31 -17.25
N VAL A 23 -6.29 -9.15 -18.10
CA VAL A 23 -7.68 -8.92 -17.74
C VAL A 23 -8.54 -9.96 -18.43
N LEU A 24 -9.41 -10.60 -17.66
CA LEU A 24 -10.39 -11.55 -18.15
C LEU A 24 -11.77 -11.22 -17.59
N THR A 25 -12.76 -11.20 -18.45
CA THR A 25 -14.16 -11.18 -18.04
C THR A 25 -14.79 -12.51 -18.43
N GLU A 26 -15.45 -13.16 -17.49
CA GLU A 26 -16.12 -14.43 -17.72
C GLU A 26 -17.41 -14.54 -16.91
N THR A 27 -18.38 -15.28 -17.45
CA THR A 27 -19.58 -15.66 -16.71
C THR A 27 -19.37 -17.05 -16.11
N CYS A 28 -19.28 -17.11 -14.79
CA CYS A 28 -18.99 -18.35 -14.06
C CYS A 28 -20.26 -18.95 -13.47
N PRO A 29 -20.58 -20.21 -13.75
CA PRO A 29 -21.56 -20.93 -12.97
C PRO A 29 -21.03 -21.15 -11.56
N THR A 30 -21.81 -20.80 -10.55
CA THR A 30 -21.44 -20.96 -9.15
C THR A 30 -22.56 -21.58 -8.35
N ASN A 31 -22.17 -22.21 -7.24
CA ASN A 31 -23.09 -22.71 -6.23
C ASN A 31 -22.48 -22.35 -4.87
N TRP A 32 -23.26 -21.70 -4.02
CA TRP A 32 -22.78 -21.20 -2.74
C TRP A 32 -22.30 -22.33 -1.81
N ILE A 33 -22.92 -23.52 -1.87
CA ILE A 33 -22.51 -24.69 -1.09
C ILE A 33 -21.10 -25.16 -1.44
N LYS A 34 -20.72 -25.07 -2.71
CA LYS A 34 -19.36 -25.44 -3.15
C LYS A 34 -18.27 -24.52 -2.56
N ARG A 35 -18.64 -23.32 -2.18
CA ARG A 35 -17.73 -22.31 -1.62
C ARG A 35 -17.85 -22.15 -0.10
N ASN A 36 -19.03 -22.36 0.45
CA ASN A 36 -19.30 -22.19 1.87
C ASN A 36 -20.20 -23.32 2.38
N ARG A 37 -19.60 -24.26 3.08
CA ARG A 37 -20.27 -25.46 3.60
C ARG A 37 -21.22 -25.19 4.78
N GLY A 38 -21.23 -24.00 5.36
CA GLY A 38 -21.99 -23.66 6.56
C GLY A 38 -23.46 -23.30 6.35
N ASN A 39 -23.96 -23.13 5.11
CA ASN A 39 -25.33 -22.67 4.87
C ASN A 39 -26.05 -23.50 3.81
N VAL A 40 -26.53 -24.67 4.24
CA VAL A 40 -27.08 -25.73 3.37
C VAL A 40 -28.46 -25.37 2.78
N LYS A 41 -29.28 -24.57 3.45
CA LYS A 41 -30.69 -24.36 3.04
C LYS A 41 -30.93 -23.38 1.89
N LYS A 42 -30.06 -22.38 1.72
CA LYS A 42 -30.22 -21.36 0.65
C LYS A 42 -29.16 -21.40 -0.46
N GLY A 43 -28.11 -22.19 -0.29
CA GLY A 43 -26.93 -22.15 -1.15
C GLY A 43 -26.87 -23.17 -2.28
N ASN A 44 -27.93 -23.97 -2.47
CA ASN A 44 -27.90 -25.08 -3.43
C ASN A 44 -28.47 -24.72 -4.81
N LEU A 45 -28.95 -23.50 -4.99
CA LEU A 45 -29.43 -23.05 -6.30
C LEU A 45 -28.23 -22.70 -7.19
N PRO A 46 -28.18 -23.23 -8.41
CA PRO A 46 -27.21 -22.77 -9.39
C PRO A 46 -27.37 -21.27 -9.64
N GLN A 47 -26.27 -20.56 -9.62
CA GLN A 47 -26.22 -19.15 -9.95
C GLN A 47 -25.12 -18.92 -10.96
N THR A 48 -25.27 -17.91 -11.78
CA THR A 48 -24.22 -17.40 -12.65
C THR A 48 -23.81 -16.02 -12.17
N VAL A 49 -22.50 -15.77 -12.13
CA VAL A 49 -21.95 -14.48 -11.78
C VAL A 49 -20.95 -14.04 -12.82
N ASP A 50 -21.00 -12.76 -13.17
CA ASP A 50 -19.98 -12.16 -14.01
C ASP A 50 -18.78 -11.80 -13.16
N VAL A 51 -17.62 -12.29 -13.56
CA VAL A 51 -16.36 -12.13 -12.85
C VAL A 51 -15.39 -11.33 -13.70
N LEU A 52 -14.82 -10.29 -13.11
CA LEU A 52 -13.66 -9.60 -13.64
C LEU A 52 -12.42 -10.11 -12.89
N ARG A 53 -11.45 -10.64 -13.62
CA ARG A 53 -10.14 -11.01 -13.08
C ARG A 53 -9.08 -10.08 -13.65
N LEU A 54 -8.29 -9.53 -12.78
CA LEU A 54 -7.07 -8.79 -13.11
C LEU A 54 -5.93 -9.45 -12.35
N TRP A 55 -4.88 -9.85 -13.05
CA TRP A 55 -3.70 -10.42 -12.40
C TRP A 55 -2.41 -9.99 -13.09
N VAL A 56 -1.33 -10.01 -12.33
CA VAL A 56 0.02 -9.78 -12.79
C VAL A 56 0.71 -11.13 -12.92
N ASP A 57 1.38 -11.35 -14.05
CA ASP A 57 2.13 -12.56 -14.32
C ASP A 57 3.63 -12.27 -14.13
N HIS A 58 4.21 -12.87 -13.12
CA HIS A 58 5.64 -12.79 -12.82
C HIS A 58 6.48 -13.88 -13.55
N GLY A 59 5.84 -14.74 -14.35
CA GLY A 59 6.49 -15.87 -14.99
C GLY A 59 6.88 -17.00 -14.04
N GLN A 60 7.77 -17.87 -14.50
CA GLN A 60 8.28 -18.96 -13.69
C GLN A 60 9.51 -18.51 -12.90
N VAL A 61 9.55 -18.82 -11.60
CA VAL A 61 10.68 -18.52 -10.69
C VAL A 61 11.12 -17.04 -10.79
N PRO A 62 10.23 -16.08 -10.45
CA PRO A 62 10.59 -14.68 -10.57
C PRO A 62 11.73 -14.30 -9.62
N VAL A 63 12.68 -13.51 -10.13
CA VAL A 63 13.80 -12.96 -9.35
C VAL A 63 13.76 -11.45 -9.47
N ASN A 64 13.75 -10.75 -8.33
CA ASN A 64 13.73 -9.27 -8.25
C ASN A 64 12.61 -8.64 -9.10
N ASP A 65 11.46 -9.31 -9.15
CA ASP A 65 10.31 -8.79 -9.88
C ASP A 65 9.47 -7.89 -8.99
N THR A 66 8.82 -6.91 -9.60
CA THR A 66 8.01 -5.91 -8.92
C THR A 66 6.62 -5.83 -9.55
N TYR A 67 5.68 -5.28 -8.83
CA TYR A 67 4.39 -4.87 -9.37
C TYR A 67 3.91 -3.57 -8.70
N GLY A 68 3.03 -2.88 -9.40
CA GLY A 68 2.35 -1.72 -8.87
C GLY A 68 0.98 -1.57 -9.54
N TYR A 69 -0.02 -1.23 -8.76
CA TYR A 69 -1.35 -0.91 -9.28
C TYR A 69 -2.06 0.09 -8.38
N VAL A 70 -3.02 0.77 -8.98
CA VAL A 70 -3.87 1.75 -8.30
C VAL A 70 -5.30 1.27 -8.33
N VAL A 71 -6.01 1.40 -7.23
CA VAL A 71 -7.45 1.19 -7.13
C VAL A 71 -8.12 2.54 -6.95
N TYR A 72 -9.06 2.86 -7.85
CA TYR A 72 -9.88 4.04 -7.76
C TYR A 72 -11.30 3.66 -7.35
N THR A 73 -11.78 4.24 -6.27
CA THR A 73 -13.10 3.96 -5.68
C THR A 73 -14.09 5.11 -5.85
N GLY A 74 -13.68 6.17 -6.56
CA GLY A 74 -14.50 7.35 -6.79
C GLY A 74 -15.64 7.13 -7.79
N LYS A 75 -16.56 8.08 -7.82
CA LYS A 75 -17.64 8.10 -8.82
C LYS A 75 -17.11 8.69 -10.12
N GLY A 76 -17.48 8.08 -11.24
CA GLY A 76 -17.09 8.54 -12.57
C GLY A 76 -15.78 7.92 -13.07
N GLN A 77 -15.24 8.53 -14.12
CA GLN A 77 -14.00 8.07 -14.73
C GLN A 77 -12.79 8.68 -14.00
N PRO A 78 -11.80 7.87 -13.60
CA PRO A 78 -10.59 8.40 -13.00
C PRO A 78 -9.79 9.23 -14.00
N ALA A 79 -9.08 10.23 -13.50
CA ALA A 79 -8.15 11.02 -14.30
C ALA A 79 -6.99 10.16 -14.81
N ASP A 80 -6.44 10.50 -15.97
CA ASP A 80 -5.25 9.82 -16.49
C ASP A 80 -3.99 10.17 -15.70
N THR A 81 -3.94 11.37 -15.13
CA THR A 81 -2.85 11.79 -14.26
C THR A 81 -3.09 11.30 -12.84
N LEU A 82 -2.11 10.57 -12.28
CA LEU A 82 -2.18 10.12 -10.89
C LEU A 82 -1.90 11.28 -9.92
N PRO A 83 -2.60 11.35 -8.77
CA PRO A 83 -2.38 12.38 -7.77
C PRO A 83 -1.13 12.12 -6.91
N PHE A 84 -0.29 11.17 -7.28
CA PHE A 84 0.93 10.79 -6.57
C PHE A 84 2.00 10.30 -7.53
N GLN A 85 3.22 10.30 -7.03
CA GLN A 85 4.41 9.74 -7.67
C GLN A 85 4.97 8.61 -6.79
N VAL A 86 5.38 7.51 -7.40
CA VAL A 86 6.15 6.47 -6.71
C VAL A 86 7.60 6.91 -6.66
N LEU A 87 8.15 7.05 -5.44
CA LEU A 87 9.54 7.44 -5.21
C LEU A 87 10.47 6.23 -5.22
N ARG A 88 9.99 5.13 -4.66
CA ARG A 88 10.73 3.86 -4.56
C ARG A 88 9.77 2.69 -4.46
N ASN A 89 10.11 1.57 -5.08
CA ASN A 89 9.36 0.33 -5.00
C ASN A 89 10.31 -0.86 -5.12
N ASP A 90 10.87 -1.27 -3.99
CA ASP A 90 11.74 -2.44 -3.91
C ASP A 90 11.46 -3.25 -2.63
N THR A 91 12.24 -4.29 -2.39
CA THR A 91 12.08 -5.19 -1.25
C THR A 91 12.47 -4.58 0.10
N LEU A 92 13.13 -3.44 0.12
CA LEU A 92 13.63 -2.76 1.32
C LEU A 92 12.82 -1.54 1.68
N VAL A 93 12.32 -0.81 0.65
CA VAL A 93 11.56 0.43 0.85
C VAL A 93 10.49 0.56 -0.23
N GLN A 94 9.29 0.92 0.19
CA GLN A 94 8.24 1.41 -0.70
C GLN A 94 7.88 2.83 -0.30
N ALA A 95 7.85 3.75 -1.26
CA ALA A 95 7.57 5.15 -0.97
C ALA A 95 6.78 5.82 -2.10
N VAL A 96 5.81 6.63 -1.69
CA VAL A 96 4.97 7.43 -2.58
C VAL A 96 4.87 8.87 -2.07
N ARG A 97 4.73 9.82 -2.98
CA ARG A 97 4.57 11.24 -2.66
C ARG A 97 3.37 11.81 -3.42
N SER A 98 2.56 12.62 -2.75
CA SER A 98 1.49 13.37 -3.43
C SER A 98 2.07 14.40 -4.39
N VAL A 99 1.38 14.67 -5.51
CA VAL A 99 1.86 15.63 -6.55
C VAL A 99 1.99 17.06 -5.99
N ASP A 100 1.20 17.42 -4.99
CA ASP A 100 1.29 18.71 -4.31
C ASP A 100 2.41 18.78 -3.25
N ASP A 101 3.23 17.74 -3.13
CA ASP A 101 4.36 17.59 -2.20
C ASP A 101 3.98 17.73 -0.71
N LYS A 102 2.69 17.56 -0.37
CA LYS A 102 2.24 17.70 1.02
C LYS A 102 2.29 16.40 1.82
N LEU A 103 2.20 15.26 1.15
CA LEU A 103 2.16 13.95 1.78
C LEU A 103 3.23 13.04 1.19
N VAL A 104 3.96 12.36 2.07
CA VAL A 104 4.86 11.25 1.70
C VAL A 104 4.55 10.06 2.58
N GLY A 105 4.22 8.94 1.95
CA GLY A 105 4.09 7.64 2.64
C GLY A 105 5.32 6.79 2.37
N VAL A 106 5.89 6.20 3.41
CA VAL A 106 7.08 5.33 3.33
C VAL A 106 6.84 4.07 4.14
N VAL A 107 7.17 2.91 3.57
CA VAL A 107 7.22 1.64 4.30
C VAL A 107 8.67 1.15 4.27
N PHE A 108 9.24 0.93 5.45
CA PHE A 108 10.54 0.34 5.64
C PHE A 108 10.42 -1.13 5.99
N TYR A 109 11.11 -1.98 5.23
CA TYR A 109 11.22 -3.41 5.45
C TYR A 109 12.51 -3.77 6.21
N PRO A 110 12.64 -5.00 6.72
CA PRO A 110 13.88 -5.45 7.37
C PRO A 110 15.10 -5.29 6.46
N GLY A 111 16.18 -4.76 7.02
CA GLY A 111 17.45 -4.53 6.29
C GLY A 111 17.46 -3.28 5.42
N ASN A 112 16.44 -2.39 5.53
CA ASN A 112 16.44 -1.13 4.82
C ASN A 112 17.65 -0.25 5.20
N LYS A 113 18.07 0.59 4.25
CA LYS A 113 19.14 1.57 4.43
C LYS A 113 18.64 3.01 4.35
N GLY A 114 17.32 3.20 4.56
CA GLY A 114 16.66 4.49 4.44
C GLY A 114 16.21 4.83 3.02
N LEU A 115 15.62 6.00 2.90
CA LEU A 115 15.14 6.63 1.67
C LEU A 115 15.85 7.97 1.51
N GLU A 116 16.48 8.19 0.37
CA GLU A 116 17.02 9.47 -0.05
C GLU A 116 16.48 9.80 -1.44
N VAL A 117 15.66 10.83 -1.53
CA VAL A 117 15.06 11.29 -2.79
C VAL A 117 14.87 12.81 -2.73
N ASP A 118 15.43 13.51 -3.67
CA ASP A 118 15.39 14.98 -3.74
C ASP A 118 15.86 15.61 -2.40
N ASN A 119 14.96 16.36 -1.74
CA ASN A 119 15.20 17.02 -0.46
C ASN A 119 14.71 16.21 0.76
N LEU A 120 14.38 14.94 0.57
CA LEU A 120 13.91 14.04 1.60
C LEU A 120 14.95 12.99 1.91
N SER A 121 15.44 13.00 3.15
CA SER A 121 16.24 11.92 3.73
C SER A 121 15.52 11.36 4.95
N LEU A 122 15.21 10.08 4.93
CA LEU A 122 14.53 9.40 6.03
C LEU A 122 15.09 8.00 6.22
N SER A 123 15.51 7.69 7.44
CA SER A 123 15.83 6.32 7.83
C SER A 123 15.13 5.93 9.13
N ALA A 124 14.99 4.64 9.37
CA ALA A 124 14.35 4.08 10.55
C ALA A 124 15.17 2.93 11.13
N SER A 125 15.26 2.87 12.46
CA SER A 125 15.98 1.81 13.19
C SER A 125 15.29 0.44 13.13
N SER A 126 14.00 0.41 12.77
CA SER A 126 13.18 -0.79 12.69
C SER A 126 12.22 -0.72 11.52
N PRO A 127 11.73 -1.87 11.01
CA PRO A 127 10.68 -1.90 10.01
C PRO A 127 9.44 -1.14 10.50
N CYS A 128 8.93 -0.23 9.69
CA CYS A 128 7.78 0.60 10.07
C CYS A 128 7.13 1.23 8.83
N ALA A 129 5.93 1.76 9.01
CA ALA A 129 5.32 2.67 8.06
C ALA A 129 5.34 4.10 8.63
N VAL A 130 5.69 5.05 7.79
CA VAL A 130 5.76 6.48 8.13
C VAL A 130 4.92 7.27 7.14
N LEU A 131 4.00 8.08 7.66
CA LEU A 131 3.32 9.10 6.88
C LEU A 131 3.85 10.47 7.31
N ILE A 132 4.41 11.20 6.36
CA ILE A 132 4.91 12.56 6.53
C ILE A 132 3.87 13.52 5.96
N GLN A 133 3.42 14.45 6.76
CA GLN A 133 2.58 15.56 6.35
C GLN A 133 3.36 16.86 6.50
N LYS A 134 3.56 17.57 5.38
CA LYS A 134 4.27 18.83 5.35
C LYS A 134 3.32 19.98 5.67
N GLY A 135 3.63 20.73 6.72
CA GLY A 135 2.95 21.96 7.13
C GLY A 135 3.69 23.23 6.69
N LYS A 136 3.27 24.37 7.22
CA LYS A 136 3.98 25.64 7.05
C LYS A 136 5.14 25.72 8.03
N GLY A 137 6.34 25.25 7.60
CA GLY A 137 7.55 25.25 8.42
C GLY A 137 7.60 24.11 9.46
N THR A 138 6.69 23.16 9.42
CA THR A 138 6.67 21.99 10.31
C THR A 138 6.35 20.72 9.54
N TYR A 139 6.72 19.59 10.09
CA TYR A 139 6.38 18.27 9.60
C TYR A 139 5.65 17.49 10.69
N LYS A 140 4.55 16.86 10.32
CA LYS A 140 3.85 15.91 11.17
C LYS A 140 4.17 14.51 10.68
N LEU A 141 4.80 13.70 11.55
CA LEU A 141 5.15 12.31 11.27
C LEU A 141 4.18 11.40 12.02
N SER A 142 3.52 10.51 11.29
CA SER A 142 2.73 9.42 11.87
C SER A 142 3.48 8.12 11.61
N VAL A 143 3.90 7.44 12.66
CA VAL A 143 4.78 6.27 12.61
C VAL A 143 4.07 5.08 13.22
N THR A 144 4.09 3.95 12.53
CA THR A 144 3.50 2.70 13.05
C THR A 144 4.40 1.51 12.80
N ASP A 145 4.48 0.61 13.78
CA ASP A 145 4.99 -0.73 13.60
C ASP A 145 3.89 -1.62 12.99
N ALA A 146 4.01 -1.88 11.70
CA ALA A 146 3.06 -2.74 10.99
C ALA A 146 3.12 -4.21 11.44
N CYS A 147 4.20 -4.63 12.12
CA CYS A 147 4.35 -5.98 12.69
C CYS A 147 3.65 -6.13 14.05
N MET A 148 3.16 -5.02 14.63
CA MET A 148 2.49 -5.00 15.94
C MET A 148 3.30 -5.70 17.03
N ASN A 149 4.62 -5.47 17.07
CA ASN A 149 5.52 -6.10 18.04
C ASN A 149 5.28 -5.50 19.45
N PRO A 150 4.74 -6.27 20.40
CA PRO A 150 4.42 -5.74 21.74
C PRO A 150 5.66 -5.38 22.57
N ALA A 151 6.85 -5.79 22.17
CA ALA A 151 8.10 -5.51 22.85
C ALA A 151 8.82 -4.26 22.30
N LEU A 152 8.39 -3.73 21.16
CA LEU A 152 9.00 -2.56 20.53
C LEU A 152 8.57 -1.29 21.26
N LYS A 153 9.48 -0.69 22.02
CA LYS A 153 9.20 0.50 22.84
C LYS A 153 9.30 1.81 22.07
N GLU A 154 10.20 1.86 21.10
CA GLU A 154 10.49 3.07 20.33
C GLU A 154 11.06 2.73 18.95
N ILE A 155 10.90 3.66 18.02
CA ILE A 155 11.57 3.65 16.71
C ILE A 155 12.36 4.96 16.61
N THR A 156 13.67 4.85 16.35
CA THR A 156 14.49 6.01 16.05
C THR A 156 14.40 6.30 14.56
N LEU A 157 13.98 7.50 14.20
CA LEU A 157 14.02 8.03 12.85
C LEU A 157 15.18 9.03 12.72
N VAL A 158 15.85 9.04 11.55
CA VAL A 158 16.67 10.18 11.14
C VAL A 158 15.97 10.83 9.95
N PHE A 159 15.44 12.02 10.19
CA PHE A 159 14.67 12.78 9.20
C PHE A 159 15.42 14.08 8.85
N ASN A 160 15.87 14.20 7.62
CA ASN A 160 16.66 15.34 7.12
C ASN A 160 17.83 15.72 8.08
N GLY A 161 18.58 14.70 8.54
CA GLY A 161 19.69 14.85 9.44
C GLY A 161 19.35 15.02 10.94
N ARG A 162 18.06 15.10 11.29
CA ARG A 162 17.61 15.18 12.67
C ARG A 162 17.22 13.79 13.19
N THR A 163 17.76 13.43 14.35
CA THR A 163 17.35 12.22 15.06
C THR A 163 16.11 12.49 15.87
N VAL A 164 15.11 11.63 15.70
CA VAL A 164 13.81 11.71 16.39
C VAL A 164 13.47 10.34 16.96
N ILE A 165 13.24 10.28 18.26
CA ILE A 165 12.80 9.07 18.96
C ILE A 165 11.27 9.09 19.01
N VAL A 166 10.64 8.07 18.47
CA VAL A 166 9.19 7.93 18.39
C VAL A 166 8.77 6.80 19.35
N PRO A 167 8.08 7.10 20.44
CA PRO A 167 7.58 6.07 21.34
C PRO A 167 6.49 5.25 20.65
N MET A 168 6.53 3.92 20.84
CA MET A 168 5.53 3.01 20.30
C MET A 168 4.58 2.54 21.40
N GLU A 169 3.30 2.48 21.05
CA GLU A 169 2.28 1.90 21.91
C GLU A 169 2.52 0.39 22.09
N GLN A 170 2.22 -0.13 23.27
CA GLN A 170 2.53 -1.50 23.65
C GLN A 170 1.28 -2.30 24.01
N GLY A 171 1.44 -3.61 24.14
CA GLY A 171 0.39 -4.53 24.52
C GLY A 171 -0.73 -4.56 23.48
N MET A 172 -1.98 -4.39 23.91
CA MET A 172 -3.16 -4.40 23.04
C MET A 172 -3.22 -3.22 22.07
N LEU A 173 -2.42 -2.18 22.25
CA LEU A 173 -2.32 -1.01 21.38
C LEU A 173 -1.12 -1.08 20.44
N SER A 174 -0.37 -2.18 20.42
CA SER A 174 0.73 -2.38 19.48
C SER A 174 0.26 -2.20 18.03
N GLY A 175 1.02 -1.44 17.25
CA GLY A 175 0.65 -1.06 15.88
C GLY A 175 -0.24 0.18 15.76
N LYS A 176 -0.71 0.75 16.87
CA LYS A 176 -1.34 2.08 16.83
C LYS A 176 -0.31 3.13 16.43
N PRO A 177 -0.63 4.04 15.49
CA PRO A 177 0.31 5.08 15.08
C PRO A 177 0.65 6.04 16.22
N SER A 178 1.94 6.32 16.39
CA SER A 178 2.43 7.44 17.18
C SER A 178 2.61 8.66 16.27
N VAL A 179 2.20 9.83 16.76
CA VAL A 179 2.23 11.08 15.98
C VAL A 179 3.14 12.07 16.67
N ILE A 180 4.10 12.61 15.92
CA ILE A 180 5.03 13.64 16.39
C ILE A 180 5.07 14.82 15.43
N GLU A 181 5.33 16.01 15.94
CA GLU A 181 5.56 17.21 15.13
C GLU A 181 7.00 17.67 15.30
N ILE A 182 7.61 18.05 14.19
CA ILE A 182 8.97 18.55 14.12
C ILE A 182 9.02 19.86 13.32
N PRO A 183 9.79 20.87 13.75
CA PRO A 183 9.96 22.11 13.02
C PRO A 183 10.81 21.94 11.76
#